data_a77d07dbd8c803121240dd6c374e528b
#
_entry.id   a77d07dbd8c803121240dd6c374e528b
#
_cell.length_a   1.000
_cell.length_b   1.000
_cell.length_c   1.000
_cell.angle_alpha   90.00
_cell.angle_beta   90.00
_cell.angle_gamma   90.00
#
_symmetry.space_group_name_H-M   'P 1'
#
loop_
_entity.id
_entity.type
_entity.pdbx_description
1 polymer ?
#
loop_
_entity_poly.entity_id
_entity_poly.type
_entity_poly.pdbx_seq_one_letter_code
_entity_poly.pdbx_strand_id
1 'polypeptide(L)'
;MSDTKKLMLFEKQAEVAQALAHPLRIAIIDFLKGGSQCVCDIAEHIGSERSNVSRHLSVMVNAGLLEYHKKGLKVIYKLKCPCILDFFACISGVLREQAKQNNRLLKVLE
;
A
#
# COMPACT_ATOMS: atom_id res chain seq x y z
N MET A 1 9.47 -14.12 -23.80
CA MET A 1 8.19 -14.75 -23.42
C MET A 1 7.37 -15.01 -24.66
N SER A 2 7.03 -16.26 -24.89
CA SER A 2 6.30 -16.69 -26.07
C SER A 2 4.78 -16.76 -25.85
N ASP A 3 4.32 -16.63 -24.61
CA ASP A 3 2.91 -16.74 -24.26
C ASP A 3 2.31 -15.36 -23.99
N THR A 4 1.42 -14.91 -24.89
CA THR A 4 0.75 -13.62 -24.79
C THR A 4 -0.09 -13.52 -23.51
N LYS A 5 -0.73 -14.64 -23.10
CA LYS A 5 -1.53 -14.64 -21.86
C LYS A 5 -0.68 -14.41 -20.64
N LYS A 6 0.51 -15.00 -20.57
CA LYS A 6 1.43 -14.77 -19.46
C LYS A 6 1.93 -13.34 -19.42
N LEU A 7 2.19 -12.75 -20.58
CA LEU A 7 2.62 -11.36 -20.66
C LEU A 7 1.52 -10.45 -20.12
N MET A 8 0.26 -10.68 -20.48
CA MET A 8 -0.86 -9.90 -19.96
C MET A 8 -0.96 -10.02 -18.45
N LEU A 9 -0.76 -11.22 -17.91
CA LEU A 9 -0.75 -11.42 -16.46
C LEU A 9 0.36 -10.60 -15.80
N PHE A 10 1.56 -10.65 -16.35
CA PHE A 10 2.71 -9.92 -15.81
C PHE A 10 2.49 -8.41 -15.86
N GLU A 11 1.88 -7.92 -16.93
CA GLU A 11 1.53 -6.50 -17.05
C GLU A 11 0.55 -6.08 -15.95
N LYS A 12 -0.48 -6.89 -15.68
CA LYS A 12 -1.45 -6.61 -14.64
C LYS A 12 -0.83 -6.66 -13.25
N GLN A 13 0.03 -7.63 -13.01
CA GLN A 13 0.77 -7.71 -11.74
C GLN A 13 1.66 -6.48 -11.54
N ALA A 14 2.30 -6.01 -12.61
CA ALA A 14 3.13 -4.82 -12.56
C ALA A 14 2.31 -3.56 -12.26
N GLU A 15 1.09 -3.44 -12.81
CA GLU A 15 0.20 -2.31 -12.50
C GLU A 15 -0.12 -2.25 -11.01
N VAL A 16 -0.43 -3.39 -10.40
CA VAL A 16 -0.70 -3.46 -8.96
C VAL A 16 0.56 -3.09 -8.17
N ALA A 17 1.71 -3.63 -8.55
CA ALA A 17 2.97 -3.33 -7.88
C ALA A 17 3.31 -1.84 -7.97
N GLN A 18 3.06 -1.21 -9.11
CA GLN A 18 3.28 0.22 -9.29
C GLN A 18 2.37 1.06 -8.38
N ALA A 19 1.14 0.61 -8.18
CA ALA A 19 0.21 1.28 -7.27
C ALA A 19 0.68 1.23 -5.81
N LEU A 20 1.55 0.30 -5.47
CA LEU A 20 2.15 0.16 -4.14
C LEU A 20 3.48 0.91 -3.99
N ALA A 21 4.14 1.22 -5.09
CA ALA A 21 5.53 1.69 -5.09
C ALA A 21 5.66 3.17 -4.77
N HIS A 22 5.15 3.58 -3.62
CA HIS A 22 5.26 4.94 -3.11
C HIS A 22 5.21 4.90 -1.59
N PRO A 23 6.13 5.60 -0.89
CA PRO A 23 6.19 5.54 0.58
C PRO A 23 4.87 5.88 1.27
N LEU A 24 4.15 6.89 0.78
CA LEU A 24 2.87 7.27 1.38
C LEU A 24 1.81 6.20 1.19
N ARG A 25 1.81 5.52 0.05
CA ARG A 25 0.85 4.43 -0.19
C ARG A 25 1.13 3.24 0.70
N ILE A 26 2.38 2.91 0.91
CA ILE A 26 2.78 1.83 1.84
C ILE A 26 2.36 2.21 3.26
N ALA A 27 2.59 3.44 3.67
CA ALA A 27 2.19 3.93 4.99
C ALA A 27 0.67 3.88 5.19
N ILE A 28 -0.10 4.22 4.15
CA ILE A 28 -1.57 4.14 4.20
C ILE A 28 -2.02 2.70 4.42
N ILE A 29 -1.45 1.75 3.68
CA ILE A 29 -1.80 0.34 3.83
C ILE A 29 -1.44 -0.16 5.23
N ASP A 30 -0.29 0.23 5.74
CA ASP A 30 0.12 -0.12 7.10
C ASP A 30 -0.87 0.41 8.14
N PHE A 31 -1.34 1.63 7.96
CA PHE A 31 -2.34 2.22 8.85
C PHE A 31 -3.66 1.47 8.80
N LEU A 32 -4.09 1.06 7.60
CA LEU A 32 -5.36 0.35 7.40
C LEU A 32 -5.33 -1.10 7.87
N LYS A 33 -4.16 -1.66 8.21
CA LYS A 33 -4.09 -3.03 8.73
C LYS A 33 -4.86 -3.21 10.03
N GLY A 34 -5.03 -2.12 10.79
CA GLY A 34 -5.78 -2.12 12.04
C GLY A 34 -7.29 -2.01 11.86
N GLY A 35 -7.78 -1.83 10.65
CA GLY A 35 -9.20 -1.68 10.35
C GLY A 35 -9.48 -0.50 9.45
N SER A 36 -10.77 -0.31 9.14
CA SER A 36 -11.23 0.77 8.28
C SER A 36 -10.98 2.14 8.91
N GLN A 37 -10.65 3.12 8.08
CA GLN A 37 -10.39 4.49 8.52
C GLN A 37 -11.00 5.49 7.56
N CYS A 38 -11.44 6.64 8.08
CA CYS A 38 -11.90 7.73 7.23
C CYS A 38 -10.71 8.48 6.63
N VAL A 39 -10.94 9.16 5.51
CA VAL A 39 -9.89 9.93 4.84
C VAL A 39 -9.27 10.99 5.77
N CYS A 40 -10.06 11.57 6.67
CA CYS A 40 -9.57 12.55 7.64
C CYS A 40 -8.51 11.95 8.55
N ASP A 41 -8.79 10.77 9.10
CA ASP A 41 -7.87 10.09 10.01
C ASP A 41 -6.62 9.61 9.28
N ILE A 42 -6.79 9.14 8.04
CA ILE A 42 -5.65 8.74 7.21
C ILE A 42 -4.73 9.94 6.96
N ALA A 43 -5.30 11.07 6.55
CA ALA A 43 -4.52 12.28 6.27
C ALA A 43 -3.78 12.78 7.52
N GLU A 44 -4.45 12.76 8.67
CA GLU A 44 -3.83 13.16 9.93
C GLU A 44 -2.68 12.23 10.31
N HIS A 45 -2.89 10.91 10.19
CA HIS A 45 -1.87 9.92 10.52
C HIS A 45 -0.64 10.04 9.61
N ILE A 46 -0.87 10.24 8.32
CA ILE A 46 0.20 10.36 7.32
C ILE A 46 0.91 11.72 7.42
N GLY A 47 0.20 12.73 7.91
CA GLY A 47 0.75 14.09 7.99
C GLY A 47 0.76 14.80 6.64
N SER A 48 -0.22 14.53 5.79
CA SER A 48 -0.33 15.13 4.47
C SER A 48 -1.72 15.72 4.25
N GLU A 49 -1.86 16.61 3.29
CA GLU A 49 -3.14 17.23 2.97
C GLU A 49 -4.12 16.19 2.42
N ARG A 50 -5.42 16.39 2.72
CA ARG A 50 -6.48 15.48 2.29
C ARG A 50 -6.50 15.30 0.76
N SER A 51 -6.26 16.37 0.00
CA SER A 51 -6.25 16.31 -1.46
C SER A 51 -5.14 15.39 -1.97
N ASN A 52 -3.96 15.44 -1.36
CA ASN A 52 -2.84 14.59 -1.72
C ASN A 52 -3.12 13.13 -1.34
N VAL A 53 -3.63 12.90 -0.14
CA VAL A 53 -3.99 11.57 0.34
C VAL A 53 -5.07 10.97 -0.56
N SER A 54 -6.09 11.77 -0.93
CA SER A 54 -7.19 11.30 -1.79
C SER A 54 -6.69 10.82 -3.14
N ARG A 55 -5.68 11.48 -3.72
CA ARG A 55 -5.08 11.02 -4.99
C ARG A 55 -4.41 9.67 -4.83
N HIS A 56 -3.68 9.46 -3.74
CA HIS A 56 -3.05 8.17 -3.46
C HIS A 56 -4.10 7.08 -3.24
N LEU A 57 -5.16 7.40 -2.49
CA LEU A 57 -6.25 6.46 -2.25
C LEU A 57 -6.94 6.06 -3.56
N SER A 58 -7.19 7.03 -4.45
CA SER A 58 -7.82 6.75 -5.75
C SER A 58 -7.00 5.78 -6.60
N VAL A 59 -5.68 5.96 -6.64
CA VAL A 59 -4.79 5.06 -7.36
C VAL A 59 -4.92 3.64 -6.82
N MET A 60 -4.94 3.49 -5.51
CA MET A 60 -5.03 2.17 -4.86
C MET A 60 -6.41 1.53 -5.02
N VAL A 61 -7.48 2.32 -5.00
CA VAL A 61 -8.83 1.84 -5.27
C VAL A 61 -8.90 1.32 -6.70
N ASN A 62 -8.40 2.08 -7.66
CA ASN A 62 -8.42 1.70 -9.08
C ASN A 62 -7.60 0.43 -9.35
N ALA A 63 -6.56 0.21 -8.57
CA ALA A 63 -5.72 -0.99 -8.69
C ALA A 63 -6.33 -2.21 -7.97
N GLY A 64 -7.44 -2.04 -7.28
CA GLY A 64 -8.11 -3.14 -6.57
C GLY A 64 -7.54 -3.44 -5.18
N LEU A 65 -6.73 -2.54 -4.62
CA LEU A 65 -6.10 -2.74 -3.31
C LEU A 65 -6.98 -2.29 -2.16
N LEU A 66 -7.77 -1.25 -2.39
CA LEU A 66 -8.65 -0.65 -1.38
C LEU A 66 -10.07 -0.61 -1.91
N GLU A 67 -11.01 -0.57 -0.99
CA GLU A 67 -12.39 -0.23 -1.28
C GLU A 67 -12.85 0.83 -0.31
N TYR A 68 -13.93 1.52 -0.63
CA TYR A 68 -14.46 2.57 0.21
C TYR A 68 -15.97 2.55 0.21
N HIS A 69 -16.54 3.16 1.25
CA HIS A 69 -17.98 3.42 1.32
C HIS A 69 -18.20 4.73 2.06
N LYS A 70 -19.35 5.34 1.81
CA LYS A 70 -19.75 6.55 2.54
C LYS A 70 -20.55 6.16 3.79
N LYS A 71 -20.23 6.83 4.90
CA LYS A 71 -20.94 6.69 6.16
C LYS A 71 -21.25 8.09 6.66
N GLY A 72 -22.47 8.58 6.37
CA GLY A 72 -22.81 9.96 6.61
C GLY A 72 -21.99 10.88 5.73
N LEU A 73 -21.29 11.85 6.33
CA LEU A 73 -20.42 12.78 5.61
C LEU A 73 -18.99 12.26 5.45
N LYS A 74 -18.69 11.07 5.98
CA LYS A 74 -17.36 10.50 5.95
C LYS A 74 -17.22 9.48 4.83
N VAL A 75 -16.03 9.42 4.25
CA VAL A 75 -15.64 8.36 3.30
C VAL A 75 -14.68 7.44 4.04
N ILE A 76 -15.03 6.17 4.13
CA ILE A 76 -14.30 5.15 4.90
C ILE A 76 -13.61 4.21 3.93
N TYR A 77 -12.30 4.01 4.14
CA TYR A 77 -11.46 3.14 3.30
C TYR A 77 -11.05 1.91 4.08
N LYS A 78 -10.92 0.78 3.38
CA LYS A 78 -10.41 -0.46 3.97
C LYS A 78 -9.62 -1.26 2.94
N LEU A 79 -8.75 -2.15 3.45
CA LEU A 79 -8.02 -3.08 2.59
C LEU A 79 -8.99 -4.07 1.96
N LYS A 80 -8.94 -4.16 0.63
CA LYS A 80 -9.74 -5.14 -0.12
C LYS A 80 -9.07 -6.51 -0.11
N CYS A 81 -7.74 -6.52 -0.14
CA CYS A 81 -6.93 -7.73 -0.13
C CYS A 81 -5.89 -7.65 0.99
N PRO A 82 -6.24 -8.08 2.23
CA PRO A 82 -5.29 -8.02 3.35
C PRO A 82 -4.00 -8.80 3.14
N CYS A 83 -3.98 -9.76 2.19
CA CYS A 83 -2.78 -10.52 1.86
C CYS A 83 -1.63 -9.65 1.35
N ILE A 84 -1.90 -8.40 0.95
CA ILE A 84 -0.85 -7.47 0.55
C ILE A 84 0.13 -7.19 1.70
N LEU A 85 -0.31 -7.35 2.93
CA LEU A 85 0.55 -7.20 4.10
C LEU A 85 1.68 -8.23 4.12
N ASP A 86 1.41 -9.45 3.62
CA ASP A 86 2.42 -10.50 3.51
C ASP A 86 3.49 -10.12 2.49
N PHE A 87 3.10 -9.43 1.43
CA PHE A 87 4.04 -8.92 0.44
C PHE A 87 5.04 -7.94 1.06
N PHE A 88 4.56 -7.03 1.90
CA PHE A 88 5.45 -6.09 2.59
C PHE A 88 6.34 -6.80 3.61
N ALA A 89 5.85 -7.84 4.26
CA ALA A 89 6.68 -8.65 5.14
C ALA A 89 7.83 -9.31 4.35
N CYS A 90 7.56 -9.78 3.13
CA CYS A 90 8.58 -10.34 2.24
C CYS A 90 9.62 -9.27 1.85
N ILE A 91 9.17 -8.06 1.54
CA ILE A 91 10.08 -6.95 1.22
C ILE A 91 10.97 -6.63 2.41
N SER A 92 10.42 -6.63 3.61
CA SER A 92 11.20 -6.41 4.84
C SER A 92 12.27 -7.49 5.01
N GLY A 93 11.98 -8.72 4.58
CA GLY A 93 12.97 -9.79 4.55
C GLY A 93 14.17 -9.47 3.66
N VAL A 94 13.92 -8.88 2.48
CA VAL A 94 15.00 -8.43 1.59
C VAL A 94 15.82 -7.35 2.28
N LEU A 95 15.17 -6.40 2.94
CA LEU A 95 15.86 -5.33 3.66
C LEU A 95 16.71 -5.85 4.81
N ARG A 96 16.24 -6.90 5.52
CA ARG A 96 17.01 -7.53 6.59
C ARG A 96 18.30 -8.15 6.06
N GLU A 97 18.24 -8.80 4.88
CA GLU A 97 19.44 -9.35 4.25
C GLU A 97 20.44 -8.24 3.92
N GLN A 98 19.96 -7.12 3.38
CA GLN A 98 20.80 -5.96 3.11
C GLN A 98 21.34 -5.35 4.41
N ALA A 99 20.55 -5.36 5.46
CA ALA A 99 20.89 -4.77 6.76
C ALA A 99 22.02 -5.51 7.46
N LYS A 100 22.26 -6.77 7.14
CA LYS A 100 23.44 -7.49 7.65
C LYS A 100 24.74 -6.79 7.25
N GLN A 101 24.70 -5.99 6.20
CA GLN A 101 25.83 -5.20 5.73
C GLN A 101 25.68 -3.72 6.07
N ASN A 102 24.55 -3.29 6.66
CA ASN A 102 24.27 -1.90 6.98
C ASN A 102 23.47 -1.78 8.27
N ASN A 103 24.17 -1.51 9.36
CA ASN A 103 23.57 -1.44 10.69
C ASN A 103 22.51 -0.36 10.86
N ARG A 104 22.46 0.64 9.97
CA ARG A 104 21.43 1.70 10.05
C ARG A 104 20.03 1.14 9.80
N LEU A 105 19.90 0.22 8.86
CA LEU A 105 18.60 -0.38 8.55
C LEU A 105 18.12 -1.32 9.66
N LEU A 106 19.04 -1.99 10.34
CA LEU A 106 18.68 -2.91 11.43
C LEU A 106 17.84 -2.23 12.50
N LYS A 107 18.18 -1.00 12.85
CA LYS A 107 17.46 -0.24 13.89
C LYS A 107 16.00 0.03 13.50
N VAL A 108 15.74 0.25 12.21
CA VAL A 108 14.40 0.52 11.72
C VAL A 108 13.57 -0.76 11.64
N LEU A 109 14.23 -1.89 11.34
CA LEU A 109 13.56 -3.18 11.17
C LEU A 109 13.26 -3.90 12.48
N GLU A 110 13.89 -3.47 13.58
CA GLU A 110 13.60 -3.97 14.91
C GLU A 110 12.28 -3.40 15.42
#